data_b73fa3f79733ccb6db151897f741bd9a
#
_entry.id   b73fa3f79733ccb6db151897f741bd9a
#
_cell.length_a   1.000
_cell.length_b   1.000
_cell.length_c   1.000
_cell.angle_alpha   90.00
_cell.angle_beta   90.00
_cell.angle_gamma   90.00
#
_symmetry.space_group_name_H-M   'P 1'
#
loop_
_entity.id
_entity.type
_entity.pdbx_description
1 polymer ?
#
loop_
_entity_poly.entity_id
_entity_poly.type
_entity_poly.pdbx_seq_one_letter_code
_entity_poly.pdbx_strand_id
1 'polypeptide(L)'
;MINVSETMRDDLRENGAIKIEGLFDSSRLAECKRCFDYSLSNPGPTALDIFDGTSDSHYNDLGTHKTLEVYRPMLEKLALGELLANLWGSENVWYFGEEIFIKNGGAVGRSPWHQDTAYIPANGRHMANVWFSFEALPARNALEVIKGSHLATQYDGAAYDDPNDPTKPMWGSDNFPQLPDIEAERRDDPNSWTVLSWDLEPGDALVLHSGALHGGAPVDAMCPTRHTLVLRFFGDDI
;
A
#
# COMPACT_ATOMS: atom_id res chain seq x y z
N MET A 1 2.24 7.67 21.76
CA MET A 1 1.03 7.51 20.91
C MET A 1 0.87 8.76 20.07
N ILE A 2 0.54 8.62 18.79
CA ILE A 2 0.22 9.74 17.93
C ILE A 2 -1.17 10.26 18.30
N ASN A 3 -1.27 11.56 18.51
CA ASN A 3 -2.56 12.20 18.75
C ASN A 3 -3.29 12.39 17.41
N VAL A 4 -4.39 11.68 17.22
CA VAL A 4 -5.21 11.80 16.02
C VAL A 4 -6.03 13.09 16.08
N SER A 5 -5.73 14.02 15.16
CA SER A 5 -6.48 15.28 15.02
C SER A 5 -7.76 15.08 14.21
N GLU A 6 -8.68 16.04 14.30
CA GLU A 6 -9.86 16.08 13.43
C GLU A 6 -9.47 16.22 11.96
N THR A 7 -8.47 17.05 11.67
CA THR A 7 -7.92 17.20 10.31
C THR A 7 -7.43 15.87 9.74
N MET A 8 -6.74 15.04 10.51
CA MET A 8 -6.29 13.72 10.03
C MET A 8 -7.46 12.80 9.68
N ARG A 9 -8.55 12.85 10.47
CA ARG A 9 -9.77 12.08 10.17
C ARG A 9 -10.44 12.57 8.90
N ASP A 10 -10.57 13.89 8.75
CA ASP A 10 -11.18 14.53 7.59
C ASP A 10 -10.35 14.25 6.33
N ASP A 11 -9.03 14.40 6.40
CA ASP A 11 -8.13 14.11 5.29
C ASP A 11 -8.22 12.65 4.85
N LEU A 12 -8.20 11.70 5.78
CA LEU A 12 -8.34 10.28 5.43
C LEU A 12 -9.71 10.01 4.80
N ARG A 13 -10.78 10.57 5.37
CA ARG A 13 -12.15 10.40 4.86
C ARG A 13 -12.36 11.01 3.48
N GLU A 14 -11.76 12.18 3.20
CA GLU A 14 -11.98 12.91 1.95
C GLU A 14 -10.97 12.54 0.86
N ASN A 15 -9.72 12.36 1.25
CA ASN A 15 -8.62 12.12 0.32
C ASN A 15 -8.40 10.63 0.05
N GLY A 16 -8.78 9.76 0.98
CA GLY A 16 -8.51 8.33 0.94
C GLY A 16 -7.10 7.94 1.37
N ALA A 17 -6.26 8.91 1.69
CA ALA A 17 -4.91 8.67 2.20
C ALA A 17 -4.38 9.85 2.99
N ILE A 18 -3.55 9.56 3.99
CA ILE A 18 -2.79 10.54 4.78
C ILE A 18 -1.36 10.05 5.01
N LYS A 19 -0.42 11.00 5.15
CA LYS A 19 0.91 10.74 5.69
C LYS A 19 0.89 10.93 7.20
N ILE A 20 1.49 10.01 7.95
CA ILE A 20 1.76 10.14 9.38
C ILE A 20 3.27 10.20 9.57
N GLU A 21 3.78 11.35 9.96
CA GLU A 21 5.20 11.58 10.20
C GLU A 21 5.64 10.93 11.52
N GLY A 22 6.80 10.25 11.51
CA GLY A 22 7.40 9.65 12.69
C GLY A 22 6.49 8.64 13.41
N LEU A 23 5.62 7.93 12.67
CA LEU A 23 4.75 6.88 13.24
C LEU A 23 5.57 5.82 13.99
N PHE A 24 6.72 5.48 13.45
CA PHE A 24 7.63 4.51 14.03
C PHE A 24 8.94 5.17 14.45
N ASP A 25 9.26 5.11 15.75
CA ASP A 25 10.60 5.41 16.19
C ASP A 25 11.61 4.34 15.70
N SER A 26 12.90 4.59 15.84
CA SER A 26 13.96 3.69 15.35
C SER A 26 13.85 2.26 15.93
N SER A 27 13.38 2.11 17.16
CA SER A 27 13.22 0.80 17.81
C SER A 27 12.06 0.02 17.19
N ARG A 28 10.91 0.68 16.99
CA ARG A 28 9.74 0.09 16.33
C ARG A 28 10.01 -0.25 14.87
N LEU A 29 10.69 0.66 14.15
CA LEU A 29 11.07 0.41 12.77
C LEU A 29 12.03 -0.79 12.65
N ALA A 30 12.99 -0.93 13.56
CA ALA A 30 13.89 -2.09 13.61
C ALA A 30 13.12 -3.40 13.88
N GLU A 31 12.06 -3.35 14.68
CA GLU A 31 11.20 -4.50 14.93
C GLU A 31 10.38 -4.89 13.70
N CYS A 32 9.82 -3.90 12.98
CA CYS A 32 9.19 -4.12 11.68
C CYS A 32 10.17 -4.75 10.68
N LYS A 33 11.40 -4.25 10.64
CA LYS A 33 12.43 -4.78 9.73
C LYS A 33 12.78 -6.26 10.03
N ARG A 34 12.83 -6.66 11.30
CA ARG A 34 13.03 -8.07 11.67
C ARG A 34 11.89 -8.96 11.19
N CYS A 35 10.63 -8.47 11.29
CA CYS A 35 9.47 -9.21 10.78
C CYS A 35 9.52 -9.30 9.26
N PHE A 36 9.84 -8.20 8.57
CA PHE A 36 10.08 -8.17 7.13
C PHE A 36 11.14 -9.19 6.70
N ASP A 37 12.32 -9.19 7.37
CA ASP A 37 13.42 -10.13 7.06
C ASP A 37 13.04 -11.59 7.32
N TYR A 38 12.17 -11.83 8.31
CA TYR A 38 11.62 -13.16 8.54
C TYR A 38 10.75 -13.61 7.36
N SER A 39 9.81 -12.76 6.89
CA SER A 39 8.96 -13.06 5.74
C SER A 39 9.81 -13.35 4.49
N LEU A 40 10.80 -12.49 4.22
CA LEU A 40 11.72 -12.68 3.09
C LEU A 40 12.51 -14.00 3.17
N SER A 41 12.88 -14.42 4.39
CA SER A 41 13.62 -15.69 4.61
C SER A 41 12.73 -16.91 4.65
N ASN A 42 11.41 -16.74 4.73
CA ASN A 42 10.42 -17.80 4.81
C ASN A 42 9.27 -17.55 3.81
N PRO A 43 9.57 -17.56 2.50
CA PRO A 43 8.60 -17.18 1.48
C PRO A 43 7.33 -18.03 1.55
N GLY A 44 6.22 -17.39 1.36
CA GLY A 44 4.89 -17.98 1.28
C GLY A 44 4.58 -18.55 -0.11
N PRO A 45 3.38 -19.12 -0.29
CA PRO A 45 2.97 -19.65 -1.58
C PRO A 45 2.67 -18.58 -2.63
N THR A 46 2.61 -17.31 -2.23
CA THR A 46 2.36 -16.14 -3.08
C THR A 46 3.64 -15.38 -3.44
N ALA A 47 4.79 -15.83 -2.92
CA ALA A 47 6.08 -15.21 -3.22
C ALA A 47 6.35 -15.20 -4.72
N LEU A 48 6.58 -14.02 -5.26
CA LEU A 48 6.83 -13.79 -6.69
C LEU A 48 7.92 -12.75 -6.88
N ASP A 49 8.91 -13.04 -7.70
CA ASP A 49 9.83 -12.04 -8.26
C ASP A 49 9.62 -11.95 -9.77
N ILE A 50 9.14 -10.81 -10.24
CA ILE A 50 8.82 -10.59 -11.67
C ILE A 50 10.08 -10.57 -12.53
N PHE A 51 11.25 -10.25 -11.95
CA PHE A 51 12.54 -10.16 -12.63
C PHE A 51 13.49 -11.31 -12.26
N ASP A 52 12.96 -12.45 -11.81
CA ASP A 52 13.77 -13.60 -11.43
C ASP A 52 14.82 -13.95 -12.50
N GLY A 53 16.05 -14.16 -12.06
CA GLY A 53 17.19 -14.44 -12.93
C GLY A 53 17.89 -13.22 -13.54
N THR A 54 17.50 -11.99 -13.17
CA THR A 54 18.17 -10.74 -13.53
C THR A 54 18.83 -10.04 -12.35
N SER A 55 19.51 -8.90 -12.59
CA SER A 55 20.04 -8.04 -11.52
C SER A 55 18.96 -7.15 -10.89
N ASP A 56 17.82 -6.99 -11.55
CA ASP A 56 16.69 -6.22 -11.08
C ASP A 56 15.72 -7.15 -10.35
N SER A 57 14.96 -6.61 -9.42
CA SER A 57 13.98 -7.37 -8.63
C SER A 57 12.73 -6.54 -8.38
N HIS A 58 11.58 -7.16 -8.60
CA HIS A 58 10.29 -6.70 -8.08
C HIS A 58 9.62 -7.89 -7.39
N TYR A 59 10.02 -8.08 -6.17
CA TYR A 59 9.54 -9.16 -5.32
C TYR A 59 8.35 -8.71 -4.48
N ASN A 60 7.35 -9.57 -4.35
CA ASN A 60 6.30 -9.43 -3.35
C ASN A 60 5.92 -10.76 -2.75
N ASP A 61 5.41 -10.75 -1.52
CA ASP A 61 4.87 -11.91 -0.83
C ASP A 61 3.82 -11.49 0.20
N LEU A 62 2.71 -12.22 0.23
CA LEU A 62 1.64 -12.05 1.21
C LEU A 62 1.92 -12.83 2.49
N GLY A 63 1.48 -12.29 3.61
CA GLY A 63 1.54 -12.95 4.91
C GLY A 63 0.78 -14.28 4.95
N THR A 64 1.25 -15.16 5.81
CA THR A 64 0.66 -16.47 6.07
C THR A 64 0.33 -16.63 7.55
N HIS A 65 -0.37 -17.73 7.90
CA HIS A 65 -0.59 -18.04 9.31
C HIS A 65 0.73 -18.26 10.11
N LYS A 66 1.84 -18.58 9.42
CA LYS A 66 3.17 -18.73 10.06
C LYS A 66 3.81 -17.39 10.35
N THR A 67 3.66 -16.43 9.43
CA THR A 67 4.18 -15.07 9.64
C THR A 67 3.41 -14.37 10.74
N LEU A 68 2.11 -14.60 10.88
CA LEU A 68 1.28 -14.01 11.94
C LEU A 68 1.85 -14.24 13.35
N GLU A 69 2.42 -15.41 13.63
CA GLU A 69 3.04 -15.70 14.94
C GLU A 69 4.22 -14.77 15.24
N VAL A 70 4.97 -14.40 14.20
CA VAL A 70 6.14 -13.49 14.29
C VAL A 70 5.70 -12.02 14.34
N TYR A 71 4.67 -11.67 13.57
CA TYR A 71 4.16 -10.30 13.48
C TYR A 71 3.33 -9.88 14.70
N ARG A 72 2.59 -10.78 15.31
CA ARG A 72 1.72 -10.50 16.46
C ARG A 72 2.39 -9.70 17.58
N PRO A 73 3.56 -10.07 18.12
CA PRO A 73 4.22 -9.30 19.18
C PRO A 73 4.63 -7.88 18.73
N MET A 74 4.98 -7.72 17.45
CA MET A 74 5.27 -6.41 16.85
C MET A 74 3.98 -5.57 16.79
N LEU A 75 2.89 -6.12 16.23
CA LEU A 75 1.61 -5.43 16.08
C LEU A 75 1.06 -4.92 17.42
N GLU A 76 1.17 -5.74 18.48
CA GLU A 76 0.76 -5.36 19.84
C GLU A 76 1.54 -4.15 20.37
N LYS A 77 2.82 -4.02 20.03
CA LYS A 77 3.67 -2.89 20.46
C LYS A 77 3.47 -1.64 19.62
N LEU A 78 3.08 -1.77 18.35
CA LEU A 78 2.92 -0.63 17.45
C LEU A 78 1.68 0.22 17.76
N ALA A 79 0.69 -0.33 18.47
CA ALA A 79 -0.59 0.32 18.77
C ALA A 79 -1.34 0.85 17.52
N LEU A 80 -1.15 0.19 16.37
CA LEU A 80 -1.82 0.60 15.12
C LEU A 80 -3.33 0.42 15.20
N GLY A 81 -3.81 -0.60 15.91
CA GLY A 81 -5.24 -0.78 16.14
C GLY A 81 -5.87 0.42 16.85
N GLU A 82 -5.21 0.98 17.88
CA GLU A 82 -5.68 2.18 18.59
C GLU A 82 -5.65 3.42 17.68
N LEU A 83 -4.59 3.58 16.89
CA LEU A 83 -4.48 4.68 15.90
C LEU A 83 -5.64 4.63 14.91
N LEU A 84 -5.88 3.46 14.29
CA LEU A 84 -6.93 3.28 13.28
C LEU A 84 -8.34 3.38 13.88
N ALA A 85 -8.56 2.84 15.09
CA ALA A 85 -9.80 3.01 15.83
C ALA A 85 -10.13 4.49 16.03
N ASN A 86 -9.13 5.28 16.39
CA ASN A 86 -9.29 6.73 16.57
C ASN A 86 -9.50 7.47 15.24
N LEU A 87 -8.86 7.05 14.15
CA LEU A 87 -9.05 7.64 12.82
C LEU A 87 -10.47 7.40 12.29
N TRP A 88 -11.00 6.22 12.48
CA TRP A 88 -12.32 5.80 11.96
C TRP A 88 -13.48 6.09 12.92
N GLY A 89 -13.22 6.18 14.23
CA GLY A 89 -14.26 6.11 15.26
C GLY A 89 -14.80 4.69 15.43
N SER A 90 -14.00 3.68 15.17
CA SER A 90 -14.33 2.25 15.26
C SER A 90 -14.05 1.74 16.67
N GLU A 91 -14.91 0.84 17.20
CA GLU A 91 -14.68 0.21 18.50
C GLU A 91 -13.68 -0.94 18.39
N ASN A 92 -13.70 -1.65 17.25
CA ASN A 92 -12.82 -2.78 16.99
C ASN A 92 -11.99 -2.56 15.72
N VAL A 93 -10.78 -3.10 15.73
CA VAL A 93 -9.89 -3.13 14.58
C VAL A 93 -9.28 -4.52 14.47
N TRP A 94 -9.42 -5.11 13.30
CA TRP A 94 -8.87 -6.43 12.99
C TRP A 94 -7.68 -6.30 12.07
N TYR A 95 -6.62 -7.00 12.40
CA TYR A 95 -5.49 -7.19 11.49
C TYR A 95 -5.87 -8.24 10.45
N PHE A 96 -5.72 -7.89 9.16
CA PHE A 96 -6.04 -8.77 8.05
C PHE A 96 -4.81 -9.52 7.54
N GLY A 97 -3.67 -8.84 7.46
CA GLY A 97 -2.44 -9.45 6.99
C GLY A 97 -1.38 -8.41 6.60
N GLU A 98 -0.21 -8.92 6.28
CA GLU A 98 0.91 -8.14 5.75
C GLU A 98 1.24 -8.51 4.32
N GLU A 99 1.94 -7.61 3.65
CA GLU A 99 2.59 -7.84 2.39
C GLU A 99 3.94 -7.14 2.37
N ILE A 100 4.96 -7.83 1.89
CA ILE A 100 6.29 -7.29 1.70
C ILE A 100 6.56 -7.06 0.23
N PHE A 101 7.26 -5.94 -0.07
CA PHE A 101 7.70 -5.63 -1.42
C PHE A 101 9.17 -5.26 -1.40
N ILE A 102 9.90 -5.74 -2.42
CA ILE A 102 11.24 -5.29 -2.73
C ILE A 102 11.26 -4.85 -4.18
N LYS A 103 11.73 -3.61 -4.41
CA LYS A 103 12.17 -3.19 -5.73
C LYS A 103 13.65 -2.88 -5.66
N ASN A 104 14.42 -3.47 -6.54
CA ASN A 104 15.86 -3.31 -6.58
C ASN A 104 16.33 -3.30 -8.04
N GLY A 105 17.36 -2.47 -8.34
CA GLY A 105 17.81 -2.30 -9.70
C GLY A 105 17.32 -1.00 -10.34
N GLY A 106 18.18 -0.34 -11.09
CA GLY A 106 18.07 1.05 -11.48
C GLY A 106 16.92 1.44 -12.43
N ALA A 107 16.02 0.51 -12.79
CA ALA A 107 14.95 0.77 -13.74
C ALA A 107 13.67 -0.02 -13.49
N VAL A 108 13.47 -0.54 -12.27
CA VAL A 108 12.20 -1.22 -11.96
C VAL A 108 11.07 -0.21 -11.94
N GLY A 109 10.16 -0.33 -12.90
CA GLY A 109 9.11 0.61 -13.18
C GLY A 109 8.10 0.78 -12.04
N ARG A 110 7.18 1.70 -12.26
CA ARG A 110 6.07 1.92 -11.33
C ARG A 110 5.13 0.71 -11.28
N SER A 111 4.52 0.47 -10.13
CA SER A 111 3.38 -0.44 -10.03
C SER A 111 2.17 0.18 -10.75
N PRO A 112 1.41 -0.60 -11.52
CA PRO A 112 0.18 -0.13 -12.16
C PRO A 112 -0.83 0.41 -11.14
N TRP A 113 -1.72 1.29 -11.59
CA TRP A 113 -2.84 1.75 -10.80
C TRP A 113 -3.80 0.60 -10.49
N HIS A 114 -4.29 0.52 -9.25
CA HIS A 114 -5.25 -0.48 -8.80
C HIS A 114 -5.96 -0.05 -7.53
N GLN A 115 -7.01 -0.77 -7.18
CA GLN A 115 -7.70 -0.73 -5.89
C GLN A 115 -7.54 -2.11 -5.25
N ASP A 116 -7.06 -2.19 -4.01
CA ASP A 116 -6.92 -3.48 -3.31
C ASP A 116 -8.27 -4.20 -3.13
N THR A 117 -9.35 -3.45 -3.01
CA THR A 117 -10.72 -3.99 -2.92
C THR A 117 -11.15 -4.79 -4.16
N ALA A 118 -10.44 -4.68 -5.28
CA ALA A 118 -10.65 -5.54 -6.44
C ALA A 118 -10.15 -6.99 -6.21
N TYR A 119 -9.26 -7.20 -5.25
CA TYR A 119 -8.64 -8.50 -4.94
C TYR A 119 -9.08 -9.06 -3.59
N ILE A 120 -9.70 -8.23 -2.74
CA ILE A 120 -10.12 -8.60 -1.39
C ILE A 120 -11.65 -8.68 -1.37
N PRO A 121 -12.26 -9.80 -0.92
CA PRO A 121 -13.72 -9.95 -0.90
C PRO A 121 -14.34 -9.24 0.31
N ALA A 122 -14.01 -7.97 0.49
CA ALA A 122 -14.50 -7.12 1.57
C ALA A 122 -14.71 -5.70 1.05
N ASN A 123 -15.68 -5.00 1.62
CA ASN A 123 -15.97 -3.61 1.32
C ASN A 123 -16.46 -2.90 2.59
N GLY A 124 -16.13 -1.64 2.75
CA GLY A 124 -16.50 -0.80 3.87
C GLY A 124 -15.65 0.47 3.89
N ARG A 125 -15.91 1.35 4.83
CA ARG A 125 -15.16 2.61 5.00
C ARG A 125 -13.96 2.44 5.93
N HIS A 126 -14.00 1.44 6.81
CA HIS A 126 -12.95 1.16 7.80
C HIS A 126 -11.98 0.10 7.29
N MET A 127 -11.35 0.39 6.15
CA MET A 127 -10.30 -0.43 5.55
C MET A 127 -9.05 0.42 5.39
N ALA A 128 -7.90 -0.08 5.84
CA ALA A 128 -6.65 0.64 5.65
C ALA A 128 -5.46 -0.27 5.40
N ASN A 129 -4.59 0.23 4.53
CA ASN A 129 -3.22 -0.20 4.38
C ASN A 129 -2.32 0.81 5.11
N VAL A 130 -1.52 0.34 6.05
CA VAL A 130 -0.42 1.11 6.64
C VAL A 130 0.82 0.74 5.84
N TRP A 131 1.20 1.60 4.92
CA TRP A 131 2.30 1.43 3.96
C TRP A 131 3.51 2.25 4.38
N PHE A 132 4.68 1.65 4.48
CA PHE A 132 5.91 2.35 4.81
C PHE A 132 7.14 1.68 4.22
N SER A 133 8.20 2.48 4.05
CA SER A 133 9.51 2.01 3.56
C SER A 133 10.55 2.06 4.68
N PHE A 134 11.56 1.22 4.54
CA PHE A 134 12.73 1.25 5.42
C PHE A 134 13.81 2.24 4.92
N GLU A 135 13.68 2.72 3.68
CA GLU A 135 14.50 3.76 3.07
C GLU A 135 13.76 5.09 3.00
N ALA A 136 14.50 6.19 2.97
CA ALA A 136 13.97 7.50 2.63
C ALA A 136 13.54 7.52 1.15
N LEU A 137 12.34 8.01 0.88
CA LEU A 137 11.76 8.04 -0.46
C LEU A 137 11.36 9.47 -0.84
N PRO A 138 11.92 10.03 -1.90
CA PRO A 138 11.30 11.20 -2.56
C PRO A 138 9.90 10.85 -3.06
N ALA A 139 9.00 11.82 -3.11
CA ALA A 139 7.61 11.64 -3.55
C ALA A 139 7.49 10.88 -4.89
N ARG A 140 8.40 11.14 -5.85
CA ARG A 140 8.42 10.44 -7.15
C ARG A 140 8.72 8.93 -7.05
N ASN A 141 9.34 8.48 -5.94
CA ASN A 141 9.67 7.07 -5.67
C ASN A 141 8.75 6.47 -4.58
N ALA A 142 7.84 7.27 -4.03
CA ALA A 142 6.84 6.84 -3.07
C ALA A 142 5.54 6.39 -3.75
N LEU A 143 4.61 5.88 -2.96
CA LEU A 143 3.28 5.51 -3.43
C LEU A 143 2.51 6.77 -3.86
N GLU A 144 1.80 6.65 -4.98
CA GLU A 144 0.87 7.65 -5.48
C GLU A 144 -0.57 7.19 -5.23
N VAL A 145 -1.44 8.12 -4.86
CA VAL A 145 -2.86 7.86 -4.57
C VAL A 145 -3.72 8.88 -5.31
N ILE A 146 -4.77 8.42 -5.98
CA ILE A 146 -5.78 9.33 -6.55
C ILE A 146 -6.69 9.82 -5.45
N LYS A 147 -6.69 11.15 -5.24
CA LYS A 147 -7.50 11.81 -4.21
C LYS A 147 -8.99 11.45 -4.33
N GLY A 148 -9.57 10.94 -3.25
CA GLY A 148 -11.01 10.69 -3.14
C GLY A 148 -11.53 9.49 -3.95
N SER A 149 -10.66 8.74 -4.63
CA SER A 149 -11.06 7.64 -5.50
C SER A 149 -11.75 6.49 -4.78
N HIS A 150 -11.52 6.31 -3.47
CA HIS A 150 -12.20 5.31 -2.64
C HIS A 150 -13.69 5.60 -2.43
N LEU A 151 -14.14 6.83 -2.70
CA LEU A 151 -15.55 7.25 -2.65
C LEU A 151 -16.22 7.20 -4.04
N ALA A 152 -15.47 6.84 -5.07
CA ALA A 152 -15.91 6.86 -6.46
C ALA A 152 -16.13 5.43 -6.98
N THR A 153 -15.86 5.21 -8.26
CA THR A 153 -16.07 3.96 -8.95
C THR A 153 -15.11 2.88 -8.44
N GLN A 154 -15.65 1.71 -8.09
CA GLN A 154 -14.88 0.49 -7.96
C GLN A 154 -14.65 -0.09 -9.35
N TYR A 155 -13.39 -0.28 -9.71
CA TYR A 155 -12.99 -0.87 -11.00
C TYR A 155 -12.67 -2.36 -10.86
N ASP A 156 -12.63 -3.05 -11.99
CA ASP A 156 -12.10 -4.41 -12.06
C ASP A 156 -10.59 -4.41 -11.71
N GLY A 157 -10.11 -5.51 -11.16
CA GLY A 157 -8.69 -5.69 -10.86
C GLY A 157 -7.86 -5.72 -12.15
N ALA A 158 -6.64 -5.19 -12.10
CA ALA A 158 -5.68 -5.34 -13.18
C ALA A 158 -5.04 -6.74 -13.16
N ALA A 159 -4.89 -7.36 -14.33
CA ALA A 159 -4.37 -8.72 -14.44
C ALA A 159 -2.84 -8.81 -14.27
N TYR A 160 -2.10 -7.72 -14.54
CA TYR A 160 -0.63 -7.62 -14.47
C TYR A 160 0.16 -8.59 -15.36
N ASP A 161 -0.50 -9.27 -16.29
CA ASP A 161 0.11 -10.26 -17.18
C ASP A 161 0.53 -9.69 -18.54
N ASP A 162 0.15 -8.44 -18.84
CA ASP A 162 0.53 -7.72 -20.07
C ASP A 162 1.16 -6.36 -19.73
N PRO A 163 2.47 -6.19 -19.89
CA PRO A 163 3.14 -4.93 -19.62
C PRO A 163 2.73 -3.79 -20.57
N ASN A 164 2.06 -4.09 -21.70
CA ASN A 164 1.57 -3.09 -22.65
C ASN A 164 0.12 -2.68 -22.40
N ASP A 165 -0.61 -3.43 -21.58
CA ASP A 165 -1.97 -3.11 -21.15
C ASP A 165 -2.10 -3.18 -19.62
N PRO A 166 -1.72 -2.10 -18.91
CA PRO A 166 -1.81 -2.04 -17.45
C PRO A 166 -3.25 -1.99 -16.92
N THR A 167 -4.22 -1.88 -17.81
CA THR A 167 -5.66 -1.81 -17.48
C THR A 167 -6.42 -3.09 -17.81
N LYS A 168 -5.73 -4.12 -18.33
CA LYS A 168 -6.35 -5.39 -18.70
C LYS A 168 -7.11 -5.97 -17.51
N PRO A 169 -8.43 -6.23 -17.63
CA PRO A 169 -9.24 -6.71 -16.54
C PRO A 169 -8.79 -8.09 -16.06
N MET A 170 -8.70 -8.28 -14.74
CA MET A 170 -8.41 -9.56 -14.13
C MET A 170 -9.61 -10.51 -14.20
N TRP A 171 -10.79 -9.99 -13.90
CA TRP A 171 -12.01 -10.79 -13.78
C TRP A 171 -12.88 -10.75 -15.05
N GLY A 172 -12.83 -9.65 -15.79
CA GLY A 172 -13.68 -9.42 -16.97
C GLY A 172 -15.15 -9.46 -16.63
N SER A 173 -15.53 -8.98 -15.45
CA SER A 173 -16.88 -9.02 -14.92
C SER A 173 -17.70 -7.84 -15.41
N ASP A 174 -18.97 -8.07 -15.80
CA ASP A 174 -19.93 -6.99 -16.09
C ASP A 174 -20.29 -6.14 -14.86
N ASN A 175 -19.89 -6.56 -13.65
CA ASN A 175 -20.23 -5.85 -12.42
C ASN A 175 -19.32 -4.65 -12.13
N PHE A 176 -18.08 -4.66 -12.65
CA PHE A 176 -17.11 -3.61 -12.44
C PHE A 176 -16.55 -3.13 -13.78
N PRO A 177 -16.53 -1.81 -14.03
CA PRO A 177 -15.94 -1.30 -15.25
C PRO A 177 -14.42 -1.55 -15.27
N GLN A 178 -13.87 -1.64 -16.47
CA GLN A 178 -12.42 -1.70 -16.66
C GLN A 178 -11.76 -0.44 -16.09
N LEU A 179 -10.58 -0.61 -15.50
CA LEU A 179 -9.74 0.49 -15.04
C LEU A 179 -9.36 1.40 -16.22
N PRO A 180 -9.53 2.74 -16.13
CA PRO A 180 -9.04 3.64 -17.16
C PRO A 180 -7.51 3.67 -17.21
N ASP A 181 -6.95 3.98 -18.37
CA ASP A 181 -5.50 4.25 -18.48
C ASP A 181 -5.19 5.64 -17.92
N ILE A 182 -5.07 5.69 -16.57
CA ILE A 182 -4.81 6.91 -15.82
C ILE A 182 -3.53 7.61 -16.30
N GLU A 183 -2.49 6.85 -16.70
CA GLU A 183 -1.26 7.45 -17.21
C GLU A 183 -1.44 8.08 -18.58
N ALA A 184 -2.23 7.47 -19.47
CA ALA A 184 -2.56 8.07 -20.75
C ALA A 184 -3.41 9.33 -20.56
N GLU A 185 -4.46 9.26 -19.74
CA GLU A 185 -5.32 10.40 -19.46
C GLU A 185 -4.56 11.57 -18.83
N ARG A 186 -3.62 11.32 -17.92
CA ARG A 186 -2.76 12.35 -17.33
C ARG A 186 -1.73 12.93 -18.30
N ARG A 187 -1.30 12.17 -19.29
CA ARG A 187 -0.45 12.72 -20.38
C ARG A 187 -1.23 13.68 -21.26
N ASP A 188 -2.49 13.37 -21.54
CA ASP A 188 -3.37 14.20 -22.37
C ASP A 188 -3.88 15.41 -21.63
N ASP A 189 -4.29 15.26 -20.37
CA ASP A 189 -4.66 16.35 -19.46
C ASP A 189 -4.07 16.11 -18.05
N PRO A 190 -3.02 16.84 -17.66
CA PRO A 190 -2.41 16.72 -16.34
C PRO A 190 -3.37 16.99 -15.15
N ASN A 191 -4.55 17.56 -15.40
CA ASN A 191 -5.56 17.85 -14.37
C ASN A 191 -6.68 16.79 -14.32
N SER A 192 -6.67 15.79 -15.19
CA SER A 192 -7.72 14.73 -15.23
C SER A 192 -7.82 13.97 -13.90
N TRP A 193 -6.69 13.79 -13.22
CA TRP A 193 -6.60 13.09 -11.93
C TRP A 193 -5.78 13.89 -10.93
N THR A 194 -6.32 14.08 -9.73
CA THR A 194 -5.55 14.69 -8.62
C THR A 194 -4.77 13.61 -7.90
N VAL A 195 -3.45 13.62 -8.06
CA VAL A 195 -2.54 12.66 -7.44
C VAL A 195 -1.94 13.22 -6.16
N LEU A 196 -1.98 12.43 -5.11
CA LEU A 196 -1.30 12.66 -3.85
C LEU A 196 -0.04 11.79 -3.81
N SER A 197 1.07 12.37 -3.37
CA SER A 197 2.30 11.65 -3.04
C SER A 197 3.12 12.49 -2.08
N TRP A 198 4.01 11.85 -1.31
CA TRP A 198 4.76 12.48 -0.23
C TRP A 198 6.20 12.02 -0.20
N ASP A 199 7.11 12.93 0.15
CA ASP A 199 8.44 12.52 0.62
C ASP A 199 8.29 11.78 1.95
N LEU A 200 9.00 10.66 2.11
CA LEU A 200 8.95 9.82 3.31
C LEU A 200 10.33 9.62 3.87
N GLU A 201 10.47 9.80 5.17
CA GLU A 201 11.63 9.40 5.94
C GLU A 201 11.39 8.05 6.61
N PRO A 202 12.45 7.27 6.94
CA PRO A 202 12.30 6.04 7.71
C PRO A 202 11.57 6.30 9.04
N GLY A 203 10.44 5.62 9.22
CA GLY A 203 9.54 5.83 10.36
C GLY A 203 8.26 6.59 10.01
N ASP A 204 8.20 7.25 8.86
CA ASP A 204 6.94 7.77 8.31
C ASP A 204 6.10 6.63 7.72
N ALA A 205 4.79 6.80 7.69
CA ALA A 205 3.88 5.87 7.03
C ALA A 205 2.75 6.59 6.29
N LEU A 206 2.28 5.96 5.23
CA LEU A 206 1.01 6.31 4.59
C LEU A 206 -0.08 5.39 5.14
N VAL A 207 -1.18 5.98 5.57
CA VAL A 207 -2.42 5.27 5.86
C VAL A 207 -3.36 5.56 4.72
N LEU A 208 -3.70 4.54 3.92
CA LEU A 208 -4.59 4.70 2.78
C LEU A 208 -5.73 3.69 2.82
N HIS A 209 -6.90 4.13 2.35
CA HIS A 209 -8.06 3.26 2.20
C HIS A 209 -7.79 2.22 1.11
N SER A 210 -8.11 0.94 1.38
CA SER A 210 -7.85 -0.16 0.42
C SER A 210 -8.59 -0.02 -0.91
N GLY A 211 -9.68 0.75 -0.94
CA GLY A 211 -10.43 1.10 -2.16
C GLY A 211 -9.91 2.36 -2.88
N ALA A 212 -8.87 3.04 -2.37
CA ALA A 212 -8.28 4.15 -3.08
C ALA A 212 -7.44 3.63 -4.26
N LEU A 213 -7.60 4.25 -5.43
CA LEU A 213 -6.71 4.00 -6.57
C LEU A 213 -5.30 4.43 -6.19
N HIS A 214 -4.37 3.48 -6.23
CA HIS A 214 -2.98 3.74 -5.90
C HIS A 214 -2.04 2.93 -6.81
N GLY A 215 -0.78 3.35 -6.83
CA GLY A 215 0.24 2.74 -7.68
C GLY A 215 1.56 3.49 -7.57
N GLY A 216 2.35 3.46 -8.63
CA GLY A 216 3.60 4.25 -8.68
C GLY A 216 4.77 3.57 -8.01
N ALA A 217 5.55 4.36 -7.29
CA ALA A 217 6.72 3.91 -6.55
C ALA A 217 7.76 3.14 -7.40
N PRO A 218 8.24 3.72 -8.49
CA PRO A 218 9.38 3.18 -9.22
C PRO A 218 10.65 3.29 -8.38
N VAL A 219 11.68 2.55 -8.76
CA VAL A 219 13.05 2.82 -8.32
C VAL A 219 13.86 3.39 -9.49
N ASP A 220 14.88 4.19 -9.19
CA ASP A 220 15.73 4.85 -10.16
C ASP A 220 17.19 4.93 -9.65
N ALA A 221 18.08 5.56 -10.43
CA ALA A 221 19.48 5.68 -10.06
C ALA A 221 19.72 6.45 -8.75
N MET A 222 18.79 7.31 -8.32
CA MET A 222 18.90 8.08 -7.06
C MET A 222 18.25 7.35 -5.89
N CYS A 223 17.31 6.43 -6.17
CA CYS A 223 16.64 5.58 -5.21
C CYS A 223 16.61 4.14 -5.78
N PRO A 224 17.76 3.44 -5.80
CA PRO A 224 17.91 2.17 -6.53
C PRO A 224 17.28 0.98 -5.81
N THR A 225 16.93 1.14 -4.55
CA THR A 225 16.39 0.05 -3.73
C THR A 225 15.27 0.57 -2.85
N ARG A 226 14.24 -0.23 -2.71
CA ARG A 226 13.12 0.03 -1.81
C ARG A 226 12.62 -1.27 -1.20
N HIS A 227 12.57 -1.31 0.14
CA HIS A 227 11.93 -2.35 0.91
C HIS A 227 10.68 -1.77 1.58
N THR A 228 9.53 -2.33 1.30
CA THR A 228 8.25 -1.83 1.78
C THR A 228 7.52 -2.91 2.57
N LEU A 229 6.96 -2.52 3.70
CA LEU A 229 6.01 -3.34 4.45
C LEU A 229 4.64 -2.67 4.43
N VAL A 230 3.63 -3.48 4.13
CA VAL A 230 2.22 -3.09 4.17
C VAL A 230 1.53 -3.92 5.23
N LEU A 231 0.83 -3.25 6.15
CA LEU A 231 0.00 -3.90 7.18
C LEU A 231 -1.46 -3.51 6.93
N ARG A 232 -2.34 -4.50 6.76
CA ARG A 232 -3.75 -4.27 6.40
C ARG A 232 -4.67 -4.48 7.59
N PHE A 233 -5.65 -3.60 7.73
CA PHE A 233 -6.59 -3.60 8.84
C PHE A 233 -8.02 -3.30 8.38
N PHE A 234 -8.97 -3.83 9.13
CA PHE A 234 -10.39 -3.56 8.99
C PHE A 234 -11.00 -3.09 10.31
N GLY A 235 -12.09 -2.33 10.24
CA GLY A 235 -12.86 -1.89 11.39
C GLY A 235 -14.30 -2.40 11.38
N ASP A 236 -15.20 -1.76 12.16
CA ASP A 236 -16.53 -2.30 12.47
C ASP A 236 -17.53 -2.33 11.31
N ASP A 237 -17.28 -1.68 10.19
CA ASP A 237 -18.26 -1.55 9.10
C ASP A 237 -17.96 -2.46 7.88
N ILE A 238 -17.17 -3.50 8.08
CA ILE A 238 -16.82 -4.50 7.05
C ILE A 238 -17.81 -5.68 7.10
#